data_3d8869054b7ecbd208a31e758c9ac06b
#
_entry.id   3d8869054b7ecbd208a31e758c9ac06b
#
_cell.length_a   1.000
_cell.length_b   1.000
_cell.length_c   1.000
_cell.angle_alpha   90.00
_cell.angle_beta   90.00
_cell.angle_gamma   90.00
#
_symmetry.space_group_name_H-M   'P 1'
#
loop_
_entity.id
_entity.type
_entity.pdbx_description
1 polymer ?
#
loop_
_entity_poly.entity_id
_entity_poly.type
_entity_poly.pdbx_seq_one_letter_code
_entity_poly.pdbx_strand_id
1 'polypeptide(L)'
;MSENDNRELRNAIFAAQQAAQNPGAVSSQDGQPITTQQYAKQELGVEIPVDAVPLPSKGKVYPYGHPLCGADNVEYRAMTAKEEDILMSQALIKRGTVITELIKSCLINRDIDVQSLLSGDRNALMIAIRASGYGNIYEPTYQCPNCEFKNELEIDLNSLPIKPLSLEPITPNTNAFAFKLPVSNKTITFKFLNGREEEEIVADMETRKKKGLLNSNLVTGRLLRSIIAIDGNENKSLVSKFVQYMPARDSLVLREYIDEHEPGVDMKIDFKCQNCDHFEEMSLPMGATFFWPNYKR
;
A
#
# COMPACT_ATOMS: atom_id res chain seq x y z
N MET A 1 -13.90 13.62 49.59
CA MET A 1 -12.92 13.17 48.54
C MET A 1 -11.56 13.60 49.02
N SER A 2 -10.67 12.63 49.25
CA SER A 2 -9.33 12.91 49.76
C SER A 2 -8.41 13.41 48.61
N GLU A 3 -7.34 14.08 48.98
CA GLU A 3 -6.32 14.55 48.00
C GLU A 3 -5.75 13.39 47.15
N ASN A 4 -5.77 12.17 47.73
CA ASN A 4 -5.33 10.95 47.06
C ASN A 4 -6.31 10.52 45.92
N ASP A 5 -7.63 10.65 46.15
CA ASP A 5 -8.64 10.33 45.12
C ASP A 5 -8.53 11.23 43.89
N ASN A 6 -8.18 12.51 44.10
CA ASN A 6 -7.97 13.46 43.01
C ASN A 6 -6.66 13.19 42.23
N ARG A 7 -5.65 12.63 42.87
CA ARG A 7 -4.36 12.28 42.23
C ARG A 7 -4.52 11.02 41.38
N GLU A 8 -5.25 10.00 41.87
CA GLU A 8 -5.55 8.80 41.13
C GLU A 8 -6.43 9.09 39.89
N LEU A 9 -7.44 9.96 40.04
CA LEU A 9 -8.30 10.37 38.93
C LEU A 9 -7.52 11.13 37.84
N ARG A 10 -6.58 12.02 38.23
CA ARG A 10 -5.72 12.71 37.28
C ARG A 10 -4.77 11.76 36.54
N ASN A 11 -4.19 10.80 37.27
CA ASN A 11 -3.32 9.78 36.66
C ASN A 11 -4.09 8.87 35.70
N ALA A 12 -5.32 8.48 36.04
CA ALA A 12 -6.20 7.71 35.15
C ALA A 12 -6.60 8.50 33.89
N ILE A 13 -6.92 9.80 34.01
CA ILE A 13 -7.23 10.67 32.87
C ILE A 13 -5.99 10.86 31.98
N PHE A 14 -4.81 11.04 32.57
CA PHE A 14 -3.57 11.20 31.82
C PHE A 14 -3.16 9.91 31.09
N ALA A 15 -3.33 8.75 31.75
CA ALA A 15 -3.11 7.44 31.13
C ALA A 15 -4.10 7.18 29.97
N ALA A 16 -5.39 7.54 30.15
CA ALA A 16 -6.38 7.43 29.09
C ALA A 16 -6.11 8.37 27.90
N GLN A 17 -5.58 9.57 28.15
CA GLN A 17 -5.17 10.50 27.10
C GLN A 17 -3.94 10.01 26.33
N GLN A 18 -2.96 9.39 27.01
CA GLN A 18 -1.80 8.78 26.35
C GLN A 18 -2.21 7.53 25.54
N ALA A 19 -3.12 6.71 26.04
CA ALA A 19 -3.66 5.57 25.32
C ALA A 19 -4.46 5.99 24.06
N ALA A 20 -5.16 7.12 24.12
CA ALA A 20 -5.87 7.69 22.97
C ALA A 20 -4.93 8.27 21.90
N GLN A 21 -3.73 8.73 22.29
CA GLN A 21 -2.71 9.24 21.37
C GLN A 21 -1.84 8.14 20.75
N ASN A 22 -1.82 6.95 21.36
CA ASN A 22 -1.06 5.81 20.85
C ASN A 22 -1.90 4.52 20.93
N PRO A 23 -2.84 4.29 19.99
CA PRO A 23 -3.80 3.18 20.05
C PRO A 23 -3.19 1.77 19.98
N GLY A 24 -1.86 1.67 19.89
CA GLY A 24 -1.10 0.42 19.95
C GLY A 24 -0.40 0.14 21.29
N ALA A 25 -0.42 1.08 22.24
CA ALA A 25 0.22 0.89 23.54
C ALA A 25 -0.81 0.47 24.60
N VAL A 26 -0.72 -0.76 25.04
CA VAL A 26 -1.45 -1.27 26.21
C VAL A 26 -0.48 -1.29 27.39
N SER A 27 -0.90 -0.84 28.57
CA SER A 27 -0.05 -0.90 29.77
C SER A 27 -0.27 -2.23 30.53
N SER A 28 0.82 -2.85 30.99
CA SER A 28 0.77 -3.97 31.93
C SER A 28 0.25 -3.51 33.30
N GLN A 29 -0.08 -4.46 34.20
CA GLN A 29 -0.46 -4.17 35.58
C GLN A 29 0.64 -3.37 36.31
N ASP A 30 1.89 -3.43 35.87
CA ASP A 30 3.06 -2.70 36.41
C ASP A 30 3.30 -1.33 35.72
N GLY A 31 2.39 -0.87 34.84
CA GLY A 31 2.45 0.45 34.20
C GLY A 31 3.49 0.58 33.08
N GLN A 32 4.15 -0.50 32.65
CA GLN A 32 5.08 -0.48 31.51
C GLN A 32 4.34 -0.67 30.18
N PRO A 33 4.74 0.05 29.11
CA PRO A 33 4.12 -0.14 27.80
C PRO A 33 4.48 -1.51 27.26
N ILE A 34 3.46 -2.34 27.01
CA ILE A 34 3.59 -3.65 26.39
C ILE A 34 3.00 -3.63 24.98
N THR A 35 3.54 -4.47 24.11
CA THR A 35 2.98 -4.64 22.76
C THR A 35 1.62 -5.33 22.82
N THR A 36 0.79 -5.12 21.80
CA THR A 36 -0.52 -5.79 21.68
C THR A 36 -0.39 -7.32 21.82
N GLN A 37 0.69 -7.91 21.32
CA GLN A 37 0.98 -9.34 21.40
C GLN A 37 1.32 -9.79 22.82
N GLN A 38 2.17 -9.04 23.50
CA GLN A 38 2.54 -9.34 24.89
C GLN A 38 1.30 -9.29 25.78
N TYR A 39 0.44 -8.28 25.60
CA TYR A 39 -0.82 -8.17 26.32
C TYR A 39 -1.74 -9.36 26.03
N ALA A 40 -1.97 -9.68 24.74
CA ALA A 40 -2.82 -10.80 24.37
C ALA A 40 -2.33 -12.13 24.95
N LYS A 41 -1.03 -12.39 24.94
CA LYS A 41 -0.44 -13.62 25.48
C LYS A 41 -0.47 -13.66 27.01
N GLN A 42 -0.11 -12.57 27.70
CA GLN A 42 0.01 -12.53 29.15
C GLN A 42 -1.34 -12.41 29.86
N GLU A 43 -2.24 -11.55 29.36
CA GLU A 43 -3.50 -11.24 30.03
C GLU A 43 -4.67 -12.10 29.55
N LEU A 44 -4.68 -12.46 28.26
CA LEU A 44 -5.81 -13.15 27.64
C LEU A 44 -5.48 -14.61 27.26
N GLY A 45 -4.22 -15.03 27.34
CA GLY A 45 -3.78 -16.36 26.89
C GLY A 45 -3.94 -16.60 25.39
N VAL A 46 -4.10 -15.54 24.60
CA VAL A 46 -4.29 -15.59 23.14
C VAL A 46 -2.98 -15.28 22.45
N GLU A 47 -2.52 -16.17 21.58
CA GLU A 47 -1.33 -15.97 20.77
C GLU A 47 -1.75 -15.47 19.37
N ILE A 48 -1.37 -14.21 19.04
CA ILE A 48 -1.60 -13.65 17.72
C ILE A 48 -0.41 -14.03 16.84
N PRO A 49 -0.61 -14.77 15.73
CA PRO A 49 0.47 -15.18 14.84
C PRO A 49 1.25 -13.98 14.28
N VAL A 50 2.57 -14.13 14.26
CA VAL A 50 3.51 -13.21 13.59
C VAL A 50 4.13 -13.96 12.45
N ASP A 51 4.24 -13.29 11.31
CA ASP A 51 4.84 -13.83 10.11
C ASP A 51 5.69 -12.74 9.44
N ALA A 52 6.47 -13.11 8.42
CA ALA A 52 7.32 -12.21 7.66
C ALA A 52 7.00 -12.33 6.17
N VAL A 53 6.82 -11.19 5.49
CA VAL A 53 6.61 -11.15 4.06
C VAL A 53 7.88 -10.67 3.34
N PRO A 54 8.33 -11.34 2.27
CA PRO A 54 9.44 -10.86 1.47
C PRO A 54 9.06 -9.55 0.77
N LEU A 55 10.00 -8.59 0.81
CA LEU A 55 9.86 -7.32 0.11
C LEU A 55 10.28 -7.47 -1.35
N PRO A 56 9.40 -7.20 -2.32
CA PRO A 56 9.77 -7.17 -3.75
C PRO A 56 10.96 -6.25 -4.06
N SER A 57 11.07 -5.12 -3.36
CA SER A 57 12.19 -4.17 -3.49
C SER A 57 13.51 -4.68 -2.88
N LYS A 58 13.48 -5.72 -2.04
CA LYS A 58 14.61 -6.20 -1.21
C LYS A 58 15.29 -5.08 -0.40
N GLY A 59 14.53 -4.08 -0.02
CA GLY A 59 15.05 -2.93 0.73
C GLY A 59 16.04 -2.02 0.00
N LYS A 60 16.36 -2.29 -1.29
CA LYS A 60 17.41 -1.60 -2.05
C LYS A 60 17.12 -0.14 -2.39
N VAL A 61 15.86 0.27 -2.31
CA VAL A 61 15.40 1.62 -2.67
C VAL A 61 15.18 2.53 -1.47
N TYR A 62 15.28 1.99 -0.26
CA TYR A 62 15.09 2.76 0.97
C TYR A 62 16.41 3.41 1.40
N PRO A 63 16.38 4.71 1.76
CA PRO A 63 17.60 5.45 2.13
C PRO A 63 18.21 4.94 3.43
N TYR A 64 19.49 5.20 3.62
CA TYR A 64 20.15 4.93 4.90
C TYR A 64 19.39 5.57 6.05
N GLY A 65 19.19 4.80 7.14
CA GLY A 65 18.39 5.21 8.29
C GLY A 65 16.88 4.89 8.18
N HIS A 66 16.39 4.48 7.03
CA HIS A 66 15.05 3.93 6.92
C HIS A 66 15.01 2.50 7.52
N PRO A 67 13.98 2.10 8.30
CA PRO A 67 13.92 0.78 8.93
C PRO A 67 14.02 -0.40 7.95
N LEU A 68 13.62 -0.21 6.70
CA LEU A 68 13.67 -1.23 5.65
C LEU A 68 14.88 -1.11 4.71
N CYS A 69 15.88 -0.29 5.04
CA CYS A 69 17.09 -0.18 4.23
C CYS A 69 17.85 -1.51 4.23
N GLY A 70 17.94 -2.18 3.07
CA GLY A 70 18.58 -3.48 2.91
C GLY A 70 17.83 -4.66 3.56
N ALA A 71 16.58 -4.48 3.96
CA ALA A 71 15.75 -5.55 4.51
C ALA A 71 15.14 -6.41 3.39
N ASP A 72 15.32 -7.73 3.48
CA ASP A 72 14.68 -8.66 2.54
C ASP A 72 13.21 -8.94 2.91
N ASN A 73 12.85 -8.81 4.18
CA ASN A 73 11.53 -9.13 4.70
C ASN A 73 11.04 -8.05 5.67
N VAL A 74 9.73 -8.01 5.89
CA VAL A 74 9.10 -7.20 6.92
C VAL A 74 8.16 -8.06 7.78
N GLU A 75 8.24 -7.90 9.11
CA GLU A 75 7.42 -8.65 10.06
C GLU A 75 6.07 -7.96 10.28
N TYR A 76 5.03 -8.77 10.31
CA TYR A 76 3.66 -8.34 10.58
C TYR A 76 2.93 -9.37 11.43
N ARG A 77 1.88 -8.97 12.11
CA ARG A 77 0.96 -9.86 12.82
C ARG A 77 -0.34 -10.05 12.05
N ALA A 78 -1.00 -11.16 12.28
CA ALA A 78 -2.34 -11.39 11.76
C ALA A 78 -3.33 -10.30 12.26
N MET A 79 -4.38 -10.05 11.46
CA MET A 79 -5.49 -9.19 11.83
C MET A 79 -6.27 -9.76 13.00
N THR A 80 -6.85 -8.87 13.79
CA THR A 80 -7.82 -9.18 14.86
C THR A 80 -9.11 -8.41 14.62
N ALA A 81 -10.14 -8.61 15.42
CA ALA A 81 -11.40 -7.85 15.34
C ALA A 81 -11.19 -6.31 15.38
N LYS A 82 -10.10 -5.85 16.02
CA LYS A 82 -9.73 -4.42 16.02
C LYS A 82 -9.41 -3.90 14.61
N GLU A 83 -8.77 -4.69 13.79
CA GLU A 83 -8.45 -4.33 12.40
C GLU A 83 -9.70 -4.38 11.51
N GLU A 84 -10.68 -5.21 11.83
CA GLU A 84 -12.00 -5.17 11.18
C GLU A 84 -12.72 -3.84 11.44
N ASP A 85 -12.64 -3.30 12.65
CA ASP A 85 -13.19 -1.97 12.96
C ASP A 85 -12.50 -0.86 12.13
N ILE A 86 -11.18 -0.96 11.90
CA ILE A 86 -10.45 -0.04 10.99
C ILE A 86 -11.04 -0.13 9.58
N LEU A 87 -11.22 -1.34 9.06
CA LEU A 87 -11.77 -1.59 7.72
C LEU A 87 -13.21 -1.06 7.57
N MET A 88 -14.02 -1.11 8.63
CA MET A 88 -15.39 -0.61 8.65
C MET A 88 -15.50 0.89 8.87
N SER A 89 -14.43 1.58 9.22
CA SER A 89 -14.44 3.00 9.54
C SER A 89 -14.77 3.87 8.33
N GLN A 90 -16.01 4.37 8.27
CA GLN A 90 -16.46 5.27 7.20
C GLN A 90 -15.59 6.55 7.08
N ALA A 91 -15.02 7.01 8.18
CA ALA A 91 -14.16 8.17 8.20
C ALA A 91 -12.82 7.89 7.48
N LEU A 92 -12.22 6.71 7.71
CA LEU A 92 -10.97 6.30 7.07
C LEU A 92 -11.19 5.97 5.58
N ILE A 93 -12.31 5.31 5.25
CA ILE A 93 -12.71 5.01 3.86
C ILE A 93 -12.87 6.32 3.07
N LYS A 94 -13.60 7.30 3.62
CA LYS A 94 -13.78 8.62 2.97
C LYS A 94 -12.50 9.40 2.80
N ARG A 95 -11.51 9.21 3.68
CA ARG A 95 -10.18 9.83 3.58
C ARG A 95 -9.25 9.07 2.63
N GLY A 96 -9.58 7.84 2.25
CA GLY A 96 -8.71 6.97 1.45
C GLY A 96 -7.54 6.38 2.24
N THR A 97 -7.53 6.48 3.58
CA THR A 97 -6.40 6.07 4.44
C THR A 97 -6.61 4.74 5.16
N VAL A 98 -7.72 4.05 4.90
CA VAL A 98 -8.09 2.80 5.59
C VAL A 98 -7.01 1.71 5.49
N ILE A 99 -6.42 1.54 4.31
CA ILE A 99 -5.37 0.54 4.07
C ILE A 99 -4.07 0.92 4.78
N THR A 100 -3.71 2.19 4.78
CA THR A 100 -2.55 2.71 5.51
C THR A 100 -2.66 2.44 7.00
N GLU A 101 -3.82 2.71 7.61
CA GLU A 101 -4.06 2.47 9.03
C GLU A 101 -4.11 0.97 9.35
N LEU A 102 -4.67 0.14 8.46
CA LEU A 102 -4.66 -1.31 8.60
C LEU A 102 -3.24 -1.85 8.66
N ILE A 103 -2.42 -1.56 7.64
CA ILE A 103 -1.03 -2.02 7.56
C ILE A 103 -0.26 -1.54 8.79
N LYS A 104 -0.37 -0.26 9.14
CA LYS A 104 0.25 0.33 10.33
C LYS A 104 -0.13 -0.41 11.62
N SER A 105 -1.38 -0.85 11.76
CA SER A 105 -1.83 -1.61 12.92
C SER A 105 -1.24 -3.02 12.97
N CYS A 106 -1.00 -3.65 11.82
CA CYS A 106 -0.46 -5.00 11.74
C CYS A 106 1.08 -5.08 11.79
N LEU A 107 1.80 -4.02 11.41
CA LEU A 107 3.27 -4.00 11.45
C LEU A 107 3.81 -4.20 12.86
N ILE A 108 4.87 -5.03 13.00
CA ILE A 108 5.59 -5.22 14.27
C ILE A 108 6.48 -4.00 14.54
N ASN A 109 7.29 -3.60 13.56
CA ASN A 109 8.12 -2.40 13.67
C ASN A 109 7.29 -1.15 13.44
N ARG A 110 7.05 -0.36 14.49
CA ARG A 110 6.24 0.86 14.48
C ARG A 110 6.94 2.08 13.90
N ASP A 111 8.26 2.02 13.71
CA ASP A 111 9.05 3.12 13.12
C ASP A 111 8.92 3.17 11.59
N ILE A 112 8.28 2.16 10.98
CA ILE A 112 8.03 2.12 9.54
C ILE A 112 6.86 3.08 9.21
N ASP A 113 7.15 4.13 8.44
CA ASP A 113 6.11 4.96 7.83
C ASP A 113 5.51 4.23 6.62
N VAL A 114 4.29 3.69 6.79
CA VAL A 114 3.57 2.92 5.75
C VAL A 114 3.37 3.72 4.45
N GLN A 115 3.24 5.04 4.53
CA GLN A 115 3.09 5.89 3.34
C GLN A 115 4.40 6.03 2.56
N SER A 116 5.55 5.81 3.20
CA SER A 116 6.86 5.84 2.54
C SER A 116 7.20 4.55 1.79
N LEU A 117 6.46 3.46 2.05
CA LEU A 117 6.66 2.18 1.38
C LEU A 117 6.37 2.29 -0.13
N LEU A 118 7.19 1.64 -0.95
CA LEU A 118 6.87 1.46 -2.37
C LEU A 118 5.49 0.80 -2.52
N SER A 119 4.77 1.18 -3.57
CA SER A 119 3.45 0.62 -3.88
C SER A 119 3.48 -0.90 -3.94
N GLY A 120 4.51 -1.49 -4.55
CA GLY A 120 4.66 -2.93 -4.65
C GLY A 120 4.93 -3.63 -3.32
N ASP A 121 5.78 -3.06 -2.45
CA ASP A 121 6.03 -3.60 -1.10
C ASP A 121 4.78 -3.49 -0.22
N ARG A 122 4.04 -2.38 -0.35
CA ARG A 122 2.76 -2.16 0.33
C ARG A 122 1.70 -3.19 -0.10
N ASN A 123 1.62 -3.50 -1.40
CA ASN A 123 0.72 -4.51 -1.93
C ASN A 123 1.07 -5.92 -1.44
N ALA A 124 2.36 -6.27 -1.37
CA ALA A 124 2.81 -7.53 -0.80
C ALA A 124 2.37 -7.69 0.67
N LEU A 125 2.53 -6.61 1.47
CA LEU A 125 2.03 -6.58 2.85
C LEU A 125 0.51 -6.74 2.94
N MET A 126 -0.25 -6.06 2.08
CA MET A 126 -1.71 -6.18 2.03
C MET A 126 -2.16 -7.61 1.77
N ILE A 127 -1.54 -8.27 0.80
CA ILE A 127 -1.85 -9.66 0.43
C ILE A 127 -1.52 -10.59 1.61
N ALA A 128 -0.35 -10.43 2.21
CA ALA A 128 0.09 -11.25 3.36
C ALA A 128 -0.82 -11.07 4.58
N ILE A 129 -1.18 -9.84 4.93
CA ILE A 129 -2.11 -9.53 6.03
C ILE A 129 -3.49 -10.16 5.76
N ARG A 130 -4.00 -10.06 4.52
CA ARG A 130 -5.27 -10.69 4.13
C ARG A 130 -5.21 -12.21 4.27
N ALA A 131 -4.15 -12.82 3.74
CA ALA A 131 -3.97 -14.27 3.77
C ALA A 131 -3.86 -14.80 5.20
N SER A 132 -3.16 -14.11 6.09
CA SER A 132 -3.01 -14.50 7.50
C SER A 132 -4.31 -14.35 8.30
N GLY A 133 -5.18 -13.39 7.94
CA GLY A 133 -6.44 -13.15 8.65
C GLY A 133 -7.59 -14.04 8.21
N TYR A 134 -7.73 -14.25 6.90
CA TYR A 134 -8.90 -14.90 6.30
C TYR A 134 -8.57 -16.06 5.35
N GLY A 135 -7.31 -16.50 5.36
CA GLY A 135 -6.83 -17.55 4.44
C GLY A 135 -6.42 -17.01 3.07
N ASN A 136 -5.72 -17.85 2.33
CA ASN A 136 -5.11 -17.51 1.05
C ASN A 136 -6.08 -17.54 -0.14
N ILE A 137 -7.24 -18.15 0.00
CA ILE A 137 -8.24 -18.18 -1.09
C ILE A 137 -9.05 -16.88 -1.08
N TYR A 138 -9.06 -16.21 -2.21
CA TYR A 138 -9.85 -14.99 -2.45
C TYR A 138 -10.89 -15.24 -3.53
N GLU A 139 -12.17 -15.02 -3.20
CA GLU A 139 -13.32 -15.31 -4.06
C GLU A 139 -14.05 -14.02 -4.46
N PRO A 140 -13.51 -13.19 -5.38
CA PRO A 140 -14.20 -12.01 -5.85
C PRO A 140 -15.27 -12.37 -6.88
N THR A 141 -16.34 -11.55 -6.91
CA THR A 141 -17.31 -11.58 -8.00
C THR A 141 -16.90 -10.58 -9.07
N TYR A 142 -16.80 -11.05 -10.33
CA TYR A 142 -16.47 -10.21 -11.47
C TYR A 142 -17.58 -10.24 -12.52
N GLN A 143 -18.04 -9.07 -12.95
CA GLN A 143 -19.06 -8.94 -13.99
C GLN A 143 -18.40 -8.89 -15.36
N CYS A 144 -18.73 -9.83 -16.23
CA CYS A 144 -18.20 -9.89 -17.57
C CYS A 144 -18.55 -8.62 -18.36
N PRO A 145 -17.59 -7.92 -18.97
CA PRO A 145 -17.88 -6.69 -19.75
C PRO A 145 -18.65 -6.96 -21.05
N ASN A 146 -18.65 -8.21 -21.56
CA ASN A 146 -19.31 -8.57 -22.80
C ASN A 146 -20.78 -9.00 -22.61
N CYS A 147 -21.11 -9.76 -21.56
CA CYS A 147 -22.46 -10.31 -21.36
C CYS A 147 -23.07 -10.01 -19.99
N GLU A 148 -22.39 -9.20 -19.16
CA GLU A 148 -22.83 -8.79 -17.83
C GLU A 148 -23.06 -9.93 -16.83
N PHE A 149 -22.72 -11.18 -17.19
CA PHE A 149 -22.81 -12.33 -16.30
C PHE A 149 -21.85 -12.15 -15.13
N LYS A 150 -22.32 -12.45 -13.92
CA LYS A 150 -21.51 -12.41 -12.69
C LYS A 150 -20.80 -13.74 -12.52
N ASN A 151 -19.46 -13.69 -12.60
CA ASN A 151 -18.59 -14.84 -12.41
C ASN A 151 -18.05 -14.81 -10.97
N GLU A 152 -18.09 -15.93 -10.27
CA GLU A 152 -17.35 -16.13 -9.03
C GLU A 152 -15.97 -16.66 -9.40
N LEU A 153 -14.93 -15.95 -8.98
CA LEU A 153 -13.54 -16.34 -9.22
C LEU A 153 -12.97 -16.95 -7.94
N GLU A 154 -12.06 -17.89 -8.08
CA GLU A 154 -11.29 -18.45 -6.97
C GLU A 154 -9.81 -18.23 -7.25
N ILE A 155 -9.13 -17.47 -6.38
CA ILE A 155 -7.76 -17.05 -6.59
C ILE A 155 -6.95 -17.38 -5.33
N ASP A 156 -5.91 -18.21 -5.50
CA ASP A 156 -4.94 -18.45 -4.44
C ASP A 156 -3.93 -17.30 -4.40
N LEU A 157 -4.01 -16.46 -3.37
CA LEU A 157 -3.13 -15.32 -3.17
C LEU A 157 -1.65 -15.71 -3.02
N ASN A 158 -1.35 -16.93 -2.56
CA ASN A 158 0.01 -17.43 -2.45
C ASN A 158 0.60 -17.83 -3.81
N SER A 159 -0.24 -18.06 -4.82
CA SER A 159 0.20 -18.38 -6.18
C SER A 159 0.58 -17.15 -7.01
N LEU A 160 0.29 -15.94 -6.54
CA LEU A 160 0.59 -14.71 -7.27
C LEU A 160 2.11 -14.52 -7.41
N PRO A 161 2.62 -14.31 -8.63
CA PRO A 161 4.06 -14.15 -8.85
C PRO A 161 4.60 -12.89 -8.18
N ILE A 162 5.74 -13.02 -7.50
CA ILE A 162 6.49 -11.87 -6.98
C ILE A 162 7.46 -11.40 -8.06
N LYS A 163 7.36 -10.15 -8.45
CA LYS A 163 8.26 -9.46 -9.36
C LYS A 163 9.30 -8.69 -8.55
N PRO A 164 10.54 -9.20 -8.41
CA PRO A 164 11.57 -8.52 -7.65
C PRO A 164 12.10 -7.30 -8.41
N LEU A 165 12.70 -6.35 -7.69
CA LEU A 165 13.41 -5.23 -8.29
C LEU A 165 14.51 -5.74 -9.22
N SER A 166 14.39 -5.48 -10.52
CA SER A 166 15.30 -5.90 -11.58
C SER A 166 16.31 -4.81 -11.98
N LEU A 167 16.03 -3.55 -11.64
CA LEU A 167 16.90 -2.41 -11.95
C LEU A 167 17.86 -2.11 -10.81
N GLU A 168 19.07 -1.69 -11.15
CA GLU A 168 20.00 -1.14 -10.16
C GLU A 168 19.78 0.38 -10.04
N PRO A 169 19.61 0.91 -8.82
CA PRO A 169 19.51 2.35 -8.60
C PRO A 169 20.76 3.11 -9.06
N ILE A 170 20.60 4.35 -9.52
CA ILE A 170 21.73 5.23 -9.89
C ILE A 170 22.72 5.37 -8.72
N THR A 171 22.19 5.45 -7.51
CA THR A 171 22.99 5.46 -6.28
C THR A 171 22.41 4.40 -5.34
N PRO A 172 23.23 3.58 -4.68
CA PRO A 172 22.76 2.57 -3.74
C PRO A 172 21.80 3.17 -2.69
N ASN A 173 20.79 2.41 -2.33
CA ASN A 173 19.75 2.81 -1.37
C ASN A 173 19.02 4.11 -1.74
N THR A 174 18.77 4.31 -3.02
CA THR A 174 17.94 5.40 -3.51
C THR A 174 16.89 4.87 -4.49
N ASN A 175 15.71 5.48 -4.46
CA ASN A 175 14.65 5.21 -5.43
C ASN A 175 14.84 6.13 -6.65
N ALA A 176 15.90 5.92 -7.40
CA ALA A 176 16.24 6.72 -8.57
C ALA A 176 16.88 5.86 -9.67
N PHE A 177 16.28 5.87 -10.85
CA PHE A 177 16.64 5.05 -12.00
C PHE A 177 16.73 5.90 -13.26
N ALA A 178 17.58 5.49 -14.22
CA ALA A 178 17.76 6.22 -15.47
C ALA A 178 17.11 5.49 -16.64
N PHE A 179 16.46 6.27 -17.54
CA PHE A 179 15.91 5.77 -18.79
C PHE A 179 16.09 6.79 -19.91
N LYS A 180 16.51 6.35 -21.09
CA LYS A 180 16.67 7.21 -22.25
C LYS A 180 15.45 7.11 -23.17
N LEU A 181 14.79 8.25 -23.40
CA LEU A 181 13.60 8.34 -24.23
C LEU A 181 13.94 8.18 -25.73
N PRO A 182 13.12 7.43 -26.49
CA PRO A 182 13.46 7.09 -27.89
C PRO A 182 13.25 8.24 -28.89
N VAL A 183 12.31 9.16 -28.65
CA VAL A 183 11.98 10.24 -29.59
C VAL A 183 12.73 11.52 -29.26
N SER A 184 12.59 12.00 -28.02
CA SER A 184 13.26 13.24 -27.59
C SER A 184 14.75 13.05 -27.30
N ASN A 185 15.24 11.80 -27.21
CA ASN A 185 16.63 11.44 -26.83
C ASN A 185 17.06 11.98 -25.46
N LYS A 186 16.10 12.41 -24.61
CA LYS A 186 16.36 12.89 -23.25
C LYS A 186 16.60 11.72 -22.30
N THR A 187 17.51 11.91 -21.33
CA THR A 187 17.69 10.97 -20.23
C THR A 187 16.82 11.41 -19.07
N ILE A 188 15.89 10.54 -18.69
CA ILE A 188 14.99 10.75 -17.55
C ILE A 188 15.55 10.03 -16.33
N THR A 189 15.64 10.73 -15.20
CA THR A 189 15.75 10.10 -13.90
C THR A 189 14.34 9.93 -13.34
N PHE A 190 13.93 8.70 -13.06
CA PHE A 190 12.61 8.39 -12.54
C PHE A 190 12.69 7.60 -11.23
N LYS A 191 11.57 7.51 -10.51
CA LYS A 191 11.38 6.70 -9.33
C LYS A 191 10.09 5.91 -9.41
N PHE A 192 10.02 4.80 -8.69
CA PHE A 192 8.77 4.11 -8.40
C PHE A 192 7.96 4.88 -7.36
N LEU A 193 6.63 4.81 -7.47
CA LEU A 193 5.74 5.53 -6.56
C LEU A 193 5.64 4.82 -5.21
N ASN A 194 5.45 5.61 -4.16
CA ASN A 194 5.15 5.13 -2.81
C ASN A 194 3.66 5.30 -2.49
N GLY A 195 3.24 4.78 -1.33
CA GLY A 195 1.85 4.82 -0.91
C GLY A 195 1.28 6.24 -0.82
N ARG A 196 2.08 7.22 -0.37
CA ARG A 196 1.65 8.63 -0.28
C ARG A 196 1.34 9.22 -1.65
N GLU A 197 2.21 8.97 -2.62
CA GLU A 197 2.06 9.48 -3.98
C GLU A 197 0.86 8.87 -4.69
N GLU A 198 0.59 7.58 -4.47
CA GLU A 198 -0.62 6.92 -4.98
C GLU A 198 -1.89 7.51 -4.34
N GLU A 199 -1.91 7.72 -3.03
CA GLU A 199 -3.05 8.35 -2.34
C GLU A 199 -3.30 9.78 -2.85
N GLU A 200 -2.24 10.56 -3.12
CA GLU A 200 -2.35 11.89 -3.72
C GLU A 200 -2.92 11.85 -5.13
N ILE A 201 -2.52 10.87 -5.97
CA ILE A 201 -3.06 10.72 -7.33
C ILE A 201 -4.57 10.46 -7.26
N VAL A 202 -5.01 9.55 -6.38
CA VAL A 202 -6.43 9.24 -6.19
C VAL A 202 -7.20 10.46 -5.70
N ALA A 203 -6.67 11.21 -4.72
CA ALA A 203 -7.30 12.41 -4.19
C ALA A 203 -7.43 13.52 -5.25
N ASP A 204 -6.40 13.70 -6.09
CA ASP A 204 -6.44 14.64 -7.22
C ASP A 204 -7.53 14.27 -8.24
N MET A 205 -7.64 12.98 -8.57
CA MET A 205 -8.67 12.47 -9.49
C MET A 205 -10.09 12.71 -8.95
N GLU A 206 -10.32 12.39 -7.66
CA GLU A 206 -11.62 12.64 -7.03
C GLU A 206 -11.98 14.13 -6.99
N THR A 207 -11.00 14.98 -6.66
CA THR A 207 -11.20 16.43 -6.64
C THR A 207 -11.58 16.97 -8.02
N ARG A 208 -10.94 16.48 -9.09
CA ARG A 208 -11.26 16.83 -10.47
C ARG A 208 -12.65 16.35 -10.89
N LYS A 209 -13.00 15.10 -10.53
CA LYS A 209 -14.33 14.54 -10.77
C LYS A 209 -15.42 15.38 -10.09
N LYS A 210 -15.22 15.78 -8.83
CA LYS A 210 -16.15 16.66 -8.08
C LYS A 210 -16.30 18.04 -8.72
N LYS A 211 -15.23 18.56 -9.37
CA LYS A 211 -15.25 19.84 -10.11
C LYS A 211 -15.81 19.72 -11.54
N GLY A 212 -16.28 18.56 -11.96
CA GLY A 212 -16.81 18.33 -13.31
C GLY A 212 -15.77 18.41 -14.43
N LEU A 213 -14.47 18.27 -14.10
CA LEU A 213 -13.41 18.29 -15.10
C LEU A 213 -13.36 16.94 -15.82
N LEU A 214 -13.57 16.93 -17.13
CA LEU A 214 -13.61 15.71 -17.97
C LEU A 214 -12.27 14.96 -18.02
N ASN A 215 -11.14 15.67 -17.87
CA ASN A 215 -9.81 15.08 -17.95
C ASN A 215 -9.33 14.63 -16.57
N SER A 216 -9.13 13.32 -16.39
CA SER A 216 -8.59 12.74 -15.15
C SER A 216 -7.14 13.12 -14.86
N ASN A 217 -6.37 13.55 -15.89
CA ASN A 217 -4.92 13.78 -15.85
C ASN A 217 -4.12 12.61 -15.23
N LEU A 218 -4.64 11.40 -15.34
CA LEU A 218 -4.02 10.22 -14.73
C LEU A 218 -2.59 10.00 -15.23
N VAL A 219 -2.39 10.05 -16.55
CA VAL A 219 -1.08 9.83 -17.19
C VAL A 219 -0.09 10.91 -16.77
N THR A 220 -0.44 12.19 -16.97
CA THR A 220 0.46 13.30 -16.63
C THR A 220 0.68 13.41 -15.12
N GLY A 221 -0.34 13.12 -14.31
CA GLY A 221 -0.24 13.11 -12.85
C GLY A 221 0.74 12.06 -12.31
N ARG A 222 0.72 10.84 -12.87
CA ARG A 222 1.69 9.78 -12.52
C ARG A 222 3.10 10.16 -12.99
N LEU A 223 3.27 10.57 -14.25
CA LEU A 223 4.57 10.98 -14.78
C LEU A 223 5.21 12.13 -14.00
N LEU A 224 4.42 13.12 -13.57
CA LEU A 224 4.91 14.23 -12.75
C LEU A 224 5.45 13.80 -11.38
N ARG A 225 4.93 12.70 -10.83
CA ARG A 225 5.39 12.16 -9.54
C ARG A 225 6.55 11.18 -9.72
N SER A 226 6.56 10.46 -10.85
CA SER A 226 7.63 9.49 -11.15
C SER A 226 8.91 10.15 -11.65
N ILE A 227 8.84 11.23 -12.45
CA ILE A 227 10.03 11.89 -13.03
C ILE A 227 10.69 12.82 -12.00
N ILE A 228 11.94 12.54 -11.67
CA ILE A 228 12.78 13.34 -10.77
C ILE A 228 13.56 14.42 -11.52
N ALA A 229 14.21 14.02 -12.64
CA ALA A 229 15.09 14.90 -13.41
C ALA A 229 15.05 14.61 -14.89
N ILE A 230 15.47 15.60 -15.70
CA ILE A 230 15.63 15.50 -17.14
C ILE A 230 17.04 15.96 -17.48
N ASP A 231 17.84 15.08 -18.08
CA ASP A 231 19.28 15.31 -18.35
C ASP A 231 20.03 15.84 -17.11
N GLY A 232 19.70 15.28 -15.92
CA GLY A 232 20.28 15.68 -14.64
C GLY A 232 19.71 16.95 -14.02
N ASN A 233 18.74 17.61 -14.67
CA ASN A 233 18.12 18.83 -14.17
C ASN A 233 16.84 18.50 -13.37
N GLU A 234 16.84 18.77 -12.06
CA GLU A 234 15.73 18.48 -11.13
C GLU A 234 14.71 19.62 -11.00
N ASN A 235 14.80 20.67 -11.84
CA ASN A 235 13.89 21.80 -11.77
C ASN A 235 12.43 21.36 -12.03
N LYS A 236 11.59 21.41 -10.99
CA LYS A 236 10.19 20.97 -11.03
C LYS A 236 9.36 21.68 -12.11
N SER A 237 9.64 22.95 -12.39
CA SER A 237 8.95 23.71 -13.45
C SER A 237 9.33 23.17 -14.83
N LEU A 238 10.60 22.82 -15.05
CA LEU A 238 11.06 22.19 -16.28
C LEU A 238 10.42 20.82 -16.47
N VAL A 239 10.43 19.97 -15.44
CA VAL A 239 9.81 18.63 -15.46
C VAL A 239 8.31 18.76 -15.78
N SER A 240 7.59 19.69 -15.13
CA SER A 240 6.16 19.91 -15.36
C SER A 240 5.86 20.30 -16.82
N LYS A 241 6.62 21.24 -17.37
CA LYS A 241 6.48 21.64 -18.78
C LYS A 241 6.82 20.49 -19.72
N PHE A 242 7.90 19.77 -19.46
CA PHE A 242 8.30 18.65 -20.29
C PHE A 242 7.23 17.55 -20.33
N VAL A 243 6.67 17.15 -19.18
CA VAL A 243 5.59 16.15 -19.12
C VAL A 243 4.37 16.57 -19.95
N GLN A 244 4.02 17.87 -19.93
CA GLN A 244 2.88 18.37 -20.71
C GLN A 244 3.12 18.31 -22.22
N TYR A 245 4.35 18.50 -22.68
CA TYR A 245 4.73 18.53 -24.11
C TYR A 245 5.52 17.28 -24.56
N MET A 246 5.64 16.27 -23.68
CA MET A 246 6.32 15.02 -24.01
C MET A 246 5.65 14.33 -25.20
N PRO A 247 6.42 13.87 -26.20
CA PRO A 247 5.87 13.06 -27.28
C PRO A 247 5.11 11.85 -26.74
N ALA A 248 3.94 11.55 -27.32
CA ALA A 248 3.09 10.45 -26.85
C ALA A 248 3.83 9.10 -26.81
N ARG A 249 4.71 8.86 -27.79
CA ARG A 249 5.54 7.64 -27.83
C ARG A 249 6.53 7.58 -26.67
N ASP A 250 7.18 8.70 -26.32
CA ASP A 250 8.08 8.76 -25.14
C ASP A 250 7.32 8.49 -23.85
N SER A 251 6.13 9.09 -23.72
CA SER A 251 5.24 8.86 -22.57
C SER A 251 4.80 7.39 -22.48
N LEU A 252 4.45 6.76 -23.58
CA LEU A 252 4.03 5.35 -23.60
C LEU A 252 5.19 4.44 -23.19
N VAL A 253 6.33 4.54 -23.88
CA VAL A 253 7.47 3.68 -23.64
C VAL A 253 8.04 3.83 -22.21
N LEU A 254 8.07 5.07 -21.68
CA LEU A 254 8.49 5.28 -20.29
C LEU A 254 7.54 4.60 -19.29
N ARG A 255 6.24 4.69 -19.49
CA ARG A 255 5.25 4.05 -18.60
C ARG A 255 5.33 2.54 -18.68
N GLU A 256 5.46 1.97 -19.88
CA GLU A 256 5.65 0.53 -20.08
C GLU A 256 6.93 0.05 -19.39
N TYR A 257 8.02 0.82 -19.54
CA TYR A 257 9.30 0.50 -18.89
C TYR A 257 9.19 0.53 -17.35
N ILE A 258 8.51 1.56 -16.79
CA ILE A 258 8.27 1.63 -15.34
C ILE A 258 7.43 0.44 -14.88
N ASP A 259 6.31 0.14 -15.55
CA ASP A 259 5.40 -0.95 -15.21
C ASP A 259 6.09 -2.33 -15.29
N GLU A 260 6.92 -2.53 -16.31
CA GLU A 260 7.70 -3.77 -16.47
C GLU A 260 8.70 -4.00 -15.34
N HIS A 261 9.30 -2.93 -14.80
CA HIS A 261 10.41 -3.04 -13.83
C HIS A 261 9.98 -2.68 -12.39
N GLU A 262 8.78 -2.18 -12.18
CA GLU A 262 8.28 -1.88 -10.84
C GLU A 262 8.22 -3.18 -10.00
N PRO A 263 8.96 -3.22 -8.86
CA PRO A 263 8.89 -4.39 -7.98
C PRO A 263 7.51 -4.48 -7.34
N GLY A 264 6.97 -5.68 -7.20
CA GLY A 264 5.65 -5.87 -6.62
C GLY A 264 5.17 -7.31 -6.68
N VAL A 265 3.91 -7.52 -6.38
CA VAL A 265 3.20 -8.77 -6.68
C VAL A 265 2.48 -8.58 -7.99
N ASP A 266 2.63 -9.52 -8.92
CA ASP A 266 1.88 -9.48 -10.16
C ASP A 266 0.41 -9.83 -9.87
N MET A 267 -0.44 -8.83 -9.98
CA MET A 267 -1.87 -8.95 -9.71
C MET A 267 -2.70 -9.16 -10.99
N LYS A 268 -2.04 -9.44 -12.10
CA LYS A 268 -2.72 -9.76 -13.35
C LYS A 268 -3.18 -11.21 -13.33
N ILE A 269 -4.41 -11.42 -13.67
CA ILE A 269 -5.04 -12.74 -13.77
C ILE A 269 -5.78 -12.87 -15.08
N ASP A 270 -5.75 -14.09 -15.63
CA ASP A 270 -6.52 -14.44 -16.81
C ASP A 270 -7.98 -14.70 -16.43
N PHE A 271 -8.89 -13.88 -16.96
CA PHE A 271 -10.31 -14.06 -16.78
C PHE A 271 -10.95 -14.72 -18.00
N LYS A 272 -11.70 -15.79 -17.77
CA LYS A 272 -12.57 -16.41 -18.77
C LYS A 272 -14.00 -16.46 -18.26
N CYS A 273 -14.93 -15.82 -19.01
CA CYS A 273 -16.34 -15.81 -18.66
C CYS A 273 -16.98 -17.20 -18.80
N GLN A 274 -17.70 -17.66 -17.76
CA GLN A 274 -18.39 -18.94 -17.76
C GLN A 274 -19.62 -18.99 -18.68
N ASN A 275 -20.15 -17.81 -19.11
CA ASN A 275 -21.37 -17.74 -19.91
C ASN A 275 -21.10 -17.47 -21.40
N CYS A 276 -20.12 -16.67 -21.78
CA CYS A 276 -19.89 -16.27 -23.18
C CYS A 276 -18.47 -16.49 -23.68
N ASP A 277 -17.64 -17.21 -22.94
CA ASP A 277 -16.24 -17.51 -23.25
C ASP A 277 -15.35 -16.26 -23.51
N HIS A 278 -15.84 -15.04 -23.18
CA HIS A 278 -15.01 -13.84 -23.24
C HIS A 278 -13.76 -14.01 -22.40
N PHE A 279 -12.59 -13.72 -22.99
CA PHE A 279 -11.30 -13.85 -22.34
C PHE A 279 -10.61 -12.49 -22.30
N GLU A 280 -10.09 -12.12 -21.13
CA GLU A 280 -9.26 -10.91 -20.96
C GLU A 280 -8.29 -11.08 -19.77
N GLU A 281 -7.17 -10.36 -19.83
CA GLU A 281 -6.29 -10.16 -18.68
C GLU A 281 -6.86 -9.01 -17.84
N MET A 282 -7.06 -9.24 -16.54
CA MET A 282 -7.58 -8.24 -15.62
C MET A 282 -6.69 -8.11 -14.39
N SER A 283 -6.69 -6.93 -13.79
CA SER A 283 -6.05 -6.73 -12.47
C SER A 283 -6.94 -7.20 -11.34
N LEU A 284 -6.35 -7.91 -10.38
CA LEU A 284 -7.03 -8.30 -9.14
C LEU A 284 -7.58 -7.08 -8.41
N PRO A 285 -8.90 -7.01 -8.13
CA PRO A 285 -9.48 -5.86 -7.44
C PRO A 285 -9.06 -5.81 -5.98
N MET A 286 -8.19 -4.85 -5.61
CA MET A 286 -7.67 -4.66 -4.25
C MET A 286 -8.26 -3.42 -3.59
N GLY A 287 -9.55 -3.44 -3.31
CA GLY A 287 -10.23 -2.41 -2.52
C GLY A 287 -10.47 -2.82 -1.07
N ALA A 288 -11.26 -2.04 -0.34
CA ALA A 288 -11.67 -2.40 1.02
C ALA A 288 -12.38 -3.77 1.07
N THR A 289 -13.12 -4.13 0.01
CA THR A 289 -13.80 -5.43 -0.14
C THR A 289 -12.84 -6.61 -0.24
N PHE A 290 -11.57 -6.40 -0.61
CA PHE A 290 -10.53 -7.42 -0.65
C PHE A 290 -10.33 -8.09 0.72
N PHE A 291 -10.49 -7.37 1.81
CA PHE A 291 -10.32 -7.88 3.17
C PHE A 291 -11.55 -8.58 3.74
N TRP A 292 -12.70 -8.57 3.03
CA TRP A 292 -13.91 -9.21 3.52
C TRP A 292 -14.10 -10.58 2.85
N PRO A 293 -14.08 -11.67 3.63
CA PRO A 293 -14.49 -12.94 3.07
C PRO A 293 -15.95 -12.85 2.61
N ASN A 294 -16.26 -13.43 1.46
CA ASN A 294 -17.64 -13.57 1.01
C ASN A 294 -18.37 -14.52 1.97
N TYR A 295 -18.93 -13.97 3.06
CA TYR A 295 -19.89 -14.75 3.84
C TYR A 295 -21.08 -15.01 2.94
N LYS A 296 -21.20 -16.24 2.46
CA LYS A 296 -22.46 -16.71 1.87
C LYS A 296 -23.52 -16.53 2.97
N ARG A 297 -24.35 -15.50 2.83
CA ARG A 297 -25.55 -15.31 3.64
C ARG A 297 -26.59 -16.33 3.23
#